data_3975c80405fcf180395265e09ab06d4f
#
_entry.id   3975c80405fcf180395265e09ab06d4f
#
_cell.length_a   1.000
_cell.length_b   1.000
_cell.length_c   1.000
_cell.angle_alpha   90.00
_cell.angle_beta   90.00
_cell.angle_gamma   90.00
#
_symmetry.space_group_name_H-M   'P 1'
#
loop_
_entity.id
_entity.type
_entity.pdbx_description
1 polymer ?
#
loop_
_entity_poly.entity_id
_entity_poly.type
_entity_poly.pdbx_seq_one_letter_code
_entity_poly.pdbx_strand_id
1 'polypeptide(L)'
;VGEIVDKMRKYHLPCDAIHLDIDYMDGYRVFTWRTDTYDDPKKFINKLHKLGLHIITIIDPGVKKDESYQIYQEGLKKGYFVKAPNGQVYVNKVWPGDAVYPDFGRKAVRKWWAENCKFLVDLGVDGIWDDMNEPASFNGEIPEDIIFSDEDKKSTHGKIHNVYGHNMAKATYNGLKKASGKRPFVITRAAYAGTQKVFYCLDW
;
A
#
# COMPACT_ATOMS: atom_id res chain seq x y z
N VAL A 1 9.42 -17.87 -6.70
CA VAL A 1 8.06 -17.83 -7.29
C VAL A 1 7.92 -18.87 -8.39
N GLY A 2 8.81 -18.89 -9.41
CA GLY A 2 8.70 -19.84 -10.53
C GLY A 2 8.61 -21.29 -10.07
N GLU A 3 9.50 -21.71 -9.17
CA GLU A 3 9.51 -23.09 -8.63
C GLU A 3 8.18 -23.46 -7.92
N ILE A 4 7.58 -22.51 -7.20
CA ILE A 4 6.27 -22.73 -6.54
C ILE A 4 5.18 -22.95 -7.59
N VAL A 5 5.15 -22.11 -8.62
CA VAL A 5 4.17 -22.23 -9.71
C VAL A 5 4.32 -23.56 -10.45
N ASP A 6 5.56 -23.95 -10.76
CA ASP A 6 5.85 -25.22 -11.43
C ASP A 6 5.39 -26.42 -10.57
N LYS A 7 5.61 -26.38 -9.25
CA LYS A 7 5.13 -27.42 -8.32
C LYS A 7 3.60 -27.45 -8.25
N MET A 8 2.93 -26.29 -8.19
CA MET A 8 1.46 -26.25 -8.19
C MET A 8 0.91 -26.89 -9.44
N ARG A 9 1.43 -26.56 -10.63
CA ARG A 9 1.00 -27.18 -11.90
C ARG A 9 1.28 -28.68 -11.93
N LYS A 10 2.49 -29.09 -11.48
CA LYS A 10 2.88 -30.51 -11.40
C LYS A 10 1.95 -31.34 -10.53
N TYR A 11 1.49 -30.79 -9.42
CA TYR A 11 0.61 -31.49 -8.47
C TYR A 11 -0.87 -31.21 -8.70
N HIS A 12 -1.23 -30.55 -9.82
CA HIS A 12 -2.61 -30.18 -10.16
C HIS A 12 -3.33 -29.36 -9.07
N LEU A 13 -2.57 -28.52 -8.36
CA LEU A 13 -3.14 -27.61 -7.35
C LEU A 13 -3.69 -26.37 -8.04
N PRO A 14 -4.96 -26.00 -7.81
CA PRO A 14 -5.52 -24.75 -8.33
C PRO A 14 -4.73 -23.54 -7.83
N CYS A 15 -4.38 -22.64 -8.76
CA CYS A 15 -3.70 -21.40 -8.43
C CYS A 15 -3.96 -20.39 -9.55
N ASP A 16 -4.64 -19.29 -9.22
CA ASP A 16 -5.03 -18.24 -10.16
C ASP A 16 -4.30 -16.93 -9.88
N ALA A 17 -3.70 -16.77 -8.71
CA ALA A 17 -2.96 -15.56 -8.34
C ALA A 17 -1.75 -15.87 -7.46
N ILE A 18 -0.74 -15.00 -7.57
CA ILE A 18 0.42 -14.96 -6.68
C ILE A 18 0.41 -13.62 -5.95
N HIS A 19 0.43 -13.66 -4.63
CA HIS A 19 0.61 -12.50 -3.78
C HIS A 19 2.10 -12.35 -3.44
N LEU A 20 2.68 -11.22 -3.80
CA LEU A 20 4.05 -10.87 -3.45
C LEU A 20 4.03 -10.04 -2.17
N ASP A 21 4.68 -10.56 -1.14
CA ASP A 21 4.88 -9.90 0.14
C ASP A 21 6.01 -8.86 0.04
N ILE A 22 6.32 -8.16 1.13
CA ILE A 22 7.18 -6.96 1.21
C ILE A 22 8.55 -7.08 0.52
N ASP A 23 9.10 -8.27 0.35
CA ASP A 23 10.45 -8.51 -0.21
C ASP A 23 10.60 -8.18 -1.70
N TYR A 24 9.51 -7.91 -2.43
CA TYR A 24 9.61 -7.41 -3.80
C TYR A 24 10.03 -5.94 -3.86
N MET A 25 9.80 -5.19 -2.78
CA MET A 25 10.13 -3.77 -2.68
C MET A 25 11.64 -3.54 -2.46
N ASP A 26 12.18 -2.46 -2.96
CA ASP A 26 13.54 -2.03 -2.66
C ASP A 26 13.63 -1.48 -1.23
N GLY A 27 14.23 -2.28 -0.33
CA GLY A 27 14.37 -1.92 1.09
C GLY A 27 13.06 -1.51 1.76
N TYR A 28 11.97 -2.20 1.41
CA TYR A 28 10.60 -1.99 1.92
C TYR A 28 10.02 -0.59 1.64
N ARG A 29 10.52 0.08 0.58
CA ARG A 29 9.97 1.35 0.11
C ARG A 29 8.75 1.09 -0.78
N VAL A 30 7.59 1.56 -0.38
CA VAL A 30 6.36 1.42 -1.17
C VAL A 30 6.50 2.08 -2.54
N PHE A 31 5.85 1.54 -3.57
CA PHE A 31 5.97 1.98 -4.97
C PHE A 31 7.40 1.90 -5.52
N THR A 32 8.19 0.95 -5.07
CA THR A 32 9.47 0.57 -5.66
C THR A 32 9.49 -0.89 -6.03
N TRP A 33 10.50 -1.30 -6.76
CA TRP A 33 10.73 -2.69 -7.09
C TRP A 33 12.21 -3.03 -6.96
N ARG A 34 12.49 -4.17 -6.38
CA ARG A 34 13.84 -4.64 -6.10
C ARG A 34 14.45 -5.29 -7.33
N THR A 35 15.45 -4.64 -7.94
CA THR A 35 16.06 -5.07 -9.20
C THR A 35 17.21 -6.07 -9.03
N ASP A 36 17.79 -6.20 -7.83
CA ASP A 36 18.81 -7.20 -7.53
C ASP A 36 18.26 -8.64 -7.50
N THR A 37 16.98 -8.80 -7.21
CA THR A 37 16.28 -10.10 -7.21
C THR A 37 15.41 -10.30 -8.45
N TYR A 38 14.91 -9.22 -9.02
CA TYR A 38 14.05 -9.20 -10.21
C TYR A 38 14.63 -8.24 -11.24
N ASP A 39 15.55 -8.71 -12.08
CA ASP A 39 16.24 -7.91 -13.09
C ASP A 39 15.29 -7.08 -13.96
N ASP A 40 14.14 -7.69 -14.35
CA ASP A 40 13.08 -7.07 -15.14
C ASP A 40 11.72 -7.49 -14.58
N PRO A 41 11.15 -6.66 -13.68
CA PRO A 41 9.85 -6.96 -13.06
C PRO A 41 8.72 -7.12 -14.08
N LYS A 42 8.72 -6.31 -15.14
CA LYS A 42 7.69 -6.39 -16.19
C LYS A 42 7.76 -7.69 -16.96
N LYS A 43 8.96 -8.15 -17.30
CA LYS A 43 9.19 -9.44 -17.97
C LYS A 43 8.80 -10.60 -17.04
N PHE A 44 9.12 -10.50 -15.76
CA PHE A 44 8.74 -11.49 -14.74
C PHE A 44 7.22 -11.60 -14.64
N ILE A 45 6.50 -10.50 -14.48
CA ILE A 45 5.03 -10.47 -14.39
C ILE A 45 4.40 -11.02 -15.69
N ASN A 46 4.87 -10.58 -16.86
CA ASN A 46 4.39 -11.07 -18.15
C ASN A 46 4.57 -12.60 -18.32
N LYS A 47 5.65 -13.17 -17.75
CA LYS A 47 5.84 -14.63 -17.75
C LYS A 47 4.75 -15.32 -16.94
N LEU A 48 4.37 -14.79 -15.77
CA LEU A 48 3.33 -15.35 -14.92
C LEU A 48 1.93 -15.19 -15.56
N HIS A 49 1.65 -14.06 -16.20
CA HIS A 49 0.43 -13.85 -16.98
C HIS A 49 0.25 -14.90 -18.09
N LYS A 50 1.33 -15.26 -18.81
CA LYS A 50 1.28 -16.32 -19.82
C LYS A 50 0.94 -17.70 -19.26
N LEU A 51 1.15 -17.91 -17.96
CA LEU A 51 0.75 -19.12 -17.24
C LEU A 51 -0.67 -19.02 -16.66
N GLY A 52 -1.42 -17.94 -16.96
CA GLY A 52 -2.78 -17.71 -16.47
C GLY A 52 -2.85 -17.24 -15.02
N LEU A 53 -1.76 -16.65 -14.48
CA LEU A 53 -1.70 -16.19 -13.09
C LEU A 53 -1.85 -14.66 -13.01
N HIS A 54 -2.60 -14.19 -12.04
CA HIS A 54 -2.63 -12.78 -11.65
C HIS A 54 -1.57 -12.47 -10.60
N ILE A 55 -1.06 -11.25 -10.61
CA ILE A 55 -0.05 -10.78 -9.66
C ILE A 55 -0.64 -9.69 -8.78
N ILE A 56 -0.64 -9.95 -7.48
CA ILE A 56 -1.05 -9.02 -6.43
C ILE A 56 0.19 -8.64 -5.61
N THR A 57 0.39 -7.35 -5.37
CA THR A 57 1.50 -6.88 -4.54
C THR A 57 1.01 -6.23 -3.28
N ILE A 58 1.69 -6.48 -2.16
CA ILE A 58 1.47 -5.79 -0.90
C ILE A 58 1.95 -4.34 -1.00
N ILE A 59 1.25 -3.42 -0.36
CA ILE A 59 1.74 -2.08 -0.02
C ILE A 59 1.31 -1.71 1.39
N ASP A 60 2.21 -1.07 2.12
CA ASP A 60 1.99 -0.59 3.48
C ASP A 60 1.90 0.94 3.50
N PRO A 61 1.18 1.57 4.46
CA PRO A 61 1.12 3.02 4.57
C PRO A 61 2.40 3.63 5.12
N GLY A 62 3.26 2.84 5.76
CA GLY A 62 4.52 3.30 6.35
C GLY A 62 5.56 3.68 5.30
N VAL A 63 5.58 4.94 4.89
CA VAL A 63 6.58 5.47 3.94
C VAL A 63 7.92 5.59 4.65
N LYS A 64 8.96 4.92 4.14
CA LYS A 64 10.31 4.97 4.71
C LYS A 64 10.81 6.41 4.80
N LYS A 65 11.29 6.80 5.98
CA LYS A 65 11.99 8.07 6.17
C LYS A 65 13.39 7.97 5.59
N ASP A 66 13.56 8.42 4.35
CA ASP A 66 14.81 8.33 3.61
C ASP A 66 14.93 9.51 2.65
N GLU A 67 15.97 10.32 2.84
CA GLU A 67 16.21 11.54 2.07
C GLU A 67 16.52 11.28 0.58
N SER A 68 16.88 10.07 0.20
CA SER A 68 17.07 9.68 -1.21
C SER A 68 15.78 9.13 -1.86
N TYR A 69 14.70 8.94 -1.09
CA TYR A 69 13.48 8.31 -1.54
C TYR A 69 12.44 9.34 -2.02
N GLN A 70 12.15 9.32 -3.31
CA GLN A 70 11.30 10.34 -3.96
C GLN A 70 9.91 10.48 -3.32
N ILE A 71 9.25 9.36 -2.97
CA ILE A 71 7.91 9.38 -2.36
C ILE A 71 7.95 10.09 -1.00
N TYR A 72 8.99 9.84 -0.20
CA TYR A 72 9.20 10.55 1.07
C TYR A 72 9.41 12.04 0.85
N GLN A 73 10.32 12.41 -0.05
CA GLN A 73 10.63 13.81 -0.36
C GLN A 73 9.41 14.59 -0.86
N GLU A 74 8.64 13.99 -1.77
CA GLU A 74 7.44 14.61 -2.30
C GLU A 74 6.39 14.80 -1.22
N GLY A 75 6.12 13.76 -0.43
CA GLY A 75 5.16 13.81 0.68
C GLY A 75 5.55 14.83 1.75
N LEU A 76 6.85 14.93 2.09
CA LEU A 76 7.40 15.90 3.02
C LEU A 76 7.19 17.34 2.50
N LYS A 77 7.60 17.61 1.25
CA LYS A 77 7.46 18.92 0.61
C LYS A 77 6.01 19.39 0.53
N LYS A 78 5.07 18.48 0.30
CA LYS A 78 3.63 18.78 0.19
C LYS A 78 2.92 18.75 1.55
N GLY A 79 3.61 18.39 2.64
CA GLY A 79 3.05 18.27 3.97
C GLY A 79 1.96 17.20 4.05
N TYR A 80 2.17 16.04 3.45
CA TYR A 80 1.18 14.97 3.32
C TYR A 80 1.22 13.96 4.45
N PHE A 81 2.20 14.05 5.35
CA PHE A 81 2.34 13.14 6.48
C PHE A 81 1.67 13.69 7.74
N VAL A 82 1.20 12.78 8.58
CA VAL A 82 0.63 13.08 9.89
C VAL A 82 1.66 13.73 10.80
N LYS A 83 1.20 14.49 11.78
CA LYS A 83 2.07 15.30 12.64
C LYS A 83 1.87 15.00 14.12
N ALA A 84 2.94 15.07 14.86
CA ALA A 84 2.87 15.12 16.30
C ALA A 84 2.22 16.46 16.78
N PRO A 85 1.73 16.54 18.02
CA PRO A 85 1.11 17.77 18.58
C PRO A 85 2.00 19.00 18.50
N ASN A 86 3.32 18.82 18.52
CA ASN A 86 4.30 19.91 18.36
C ASN A 86 4.49 20.40 16.91
N GLY A 87 3.72 19.84 15.97
CA GLY A 87 3.75 20.22 14.55
C GLY A 87 4.81 19.53 13.69
N GLN A 88 5.72 18.75 14.29
CA GLN A 88 6.70 17.96 13.55
C GLN A 88 6.04 16.75 12.89
N VAL A 89 6.62 16.24 11.77
CA VAL A 89 6.17 15.00 11.18
C VAL A 89 6.32 13.86 12.17
N TYR A 90 5.26 13.09 12.38
CA TYR A 90 5.29 11.93 13.25
C TYR A 90 6.07 10.80 12.59
N VAL A 91 7.02 10.24 13.34
CA VAL A 91 7.85 9.11 12.89
C VAL A 91 7.65 7.94 13.83
N ASN A 92 7.48 6.75 13.28
CA ASN A 92 7.47 5.51 14.06
C ASN A 92 8.21 4.42 13.26
N LYS A 93 8.25 3.19 13.77
CA LYS A 93 8.93 2.05 13.10
C LYS A 93 7.93 1.04 12.60
N VAL A 94 8.14 0.62 11.35
CA VAL A 94 7.53 -0.53 10.70
C VAL A 94 8.59 -1.25 9.87
N TRP A 95 8.22 -2.06 8.89
CA TRP A 95 9.18 -2.86 8.11
C TRP A 95 10.39 -2.10 7.56
N PRO A 96 10.28 -0.91 6.96
CA PRO A 96 11.43 -0.17 6.47
C PRO A 96 12.31 0.47 7.54
N GLY A 97 12.01 0.29 8.82
CA GLY A 97 12.60 1.03 9.94
C GLY A 97 11.83 2.32 10.23
N ASP A 98 12.51 3.46 10.36
CA ASP A 98 11.86 4.75 10.57
C ASP A 98 10.96 5.08 9.37
N ALA A 99 9.69 5.30 9.66
CA ALA A 99 8.64 5.55 8.67
C ALA A 99 7.71 6.69 9.10
N VAL A 100 7.08 7.30 8.11
CA VAL A 100 6.08 8.35 8.27
C VAL A 100 4.76 7.88 7.64
N TYR A 101 3.64 8.41 8.09
CA TYR A 101 2.32 7.96 7.69
C TYR A 101 1.59 9.01 6.85
N PRO A 102 1.11 8.68 5.63
CA PRO A 102 0.26 9.58 4.85
C PRO A 102 -1.04 9.90 5.58
N ASP A 103 -1.45 11.15 5.55
CA ASP A 103 -2.72 11.60 6.14
C ASP A 103 -3.90 11.35 5.17
N PHE A 104 -4.35 10.11 5.07
CA PHE A 104 -5.42 9.70 4.14
C PHE A 104 -6.78 10.36 4.42
N GLY A 105 -6.98 11.06 5.53
CA GLY A 105 -8.14 11.91 5.74
C GLY A 105 -8.22 13.08 4.75
N ARG A 106 -7.11 13.43 4.09
CA ARG A 106 -7.03 14.52 3.11
C ARG A 106 -7.21 14.02 1.68
N LYS A 107 -8.10 14.67 0.92
CA LYS A 107 -8.36 14.33 -0.49
C LYS A 107 -7.10 14.43 -1.36
N ALA A 108 -6.25 15.43 -1.10
CA ALA A 108 -4.99 15.62 -1.83
C ALA A 108 -4.02 14.44 -1.60
N VAL A 109 -3.96 13.90 -0.38
CA VAL A 109 -3.12 12.74 -0.04
C VAL A 109 -3.65 11.47 -0.69
N ARG A 110 -4.96 11.23 -0.64
CA ARG A 110 -5.60 10.10 -1.35
C ARG A 110 -5.34 10.16 -2.86
N LYS A 111 -5.42 11.34 -3.47
CA LYS A 111 -5.11 11.54 -4.89
C LYS A 111 -3.65 11.22 -5.21
N TRP A 112 -2.72 11.72 -4.41
CA TRP A 112 -1.29 11.48 -4.55
C TRP A 112 -0.96 9.98 -4.43
N TRP A 113 -1.53 9.29 -3.44
CA TRP A 113 -1.38 7.83 -3.28
C TRP A 113 -1.89 7.08 -4.51
N ALA A 114 -3.08 7.43 -4.97
CA ALA A 114 -3.69 6.85 -6.17
C ALA A 114 -2.81 7.04 -7.43
N GLU A 115 -2.17 8.19 -7.57
CA GLU A 115 -1.26 8.46 -8.69
C GLU A 115 -0.01 7.60 -8.63
N ASN A 116 0.52 7.31 -7.44
CA ASN A 116 1.68 6.43 -7.26
C ASN A 116 1.36 4.95 -7.54
N CYS A 117 0.12 4.48 -7.34
CA CYS A 117 -0.28 3.13 -7.71
C CYS A 117 -0.05 2.83 -9.21
N LYS A 118 -0.02 3.85 -10.06
CA LYS A 118 0.26 3.70 -11.49
C LYS A 118 1.58 2.99 -11.77
N PHE A 119 2.60 3.20 -10.94
CA PHE A 119 3.89 2.51 -11.07
C PHE A 119 3.73 0.99 -11.11
N LEU A 120 2.96 0.42 -10.21
CA LEU A 120 2.72 -1.03 -10.14
C LEU A 120 1.88 -1.52 -11.32
N VAL A 121 0.85 -0.76 -11.70
CA VAL A 121 0.00 -1.09 -12.86
C VAL A 121 0.80 -1.09 -14.17
N ASP A 122 1.72 -0.14 -14.36
CA ASP A 122 2.58 -0.05 -15.56
C ASP A 122 3.56 -1.24 -15.67
N LEU A 123 3.89 -1.87 -14.54
CA LEU A 123 4.67 -3.12 -14.51
C LEU A 123 3.81 -4.36 -14.85
N GLY A 124 2.48 -4.25 -14.75
CA GLY A 124 1.55 -5.34 -15.02
C GLY A 124 0.91 -5.96 -13.78
N VAL A 125 1.05 -5.33 -12.61
CA VAL A 125 0.37 -5.78 -11.37
C VAL A 125 -1.14 -5.70 -11.56
N ASP A 126 -1.86 -6.77 -11.21
CA ASP A 126 -3.31 -6.91 -11.42
C ASP A 126 -4.13 -6.40 -10.24
N GLY A 127 -3.57 -6.47 -9.04
CA GLY A 127 -4.24 -6.07 -7.82
C GLY A 127 -3.26 -5.66 -6.72
N ILE A 128 -3.79 -5.04 -5.69
CA ILE A 128 -2.99 -4.57 -4.55
C ILE A 128 -3.55 -5.13 -3.25
N TRP A 129 -2.66 -5.48 -2.36
CA TRP A 129 -2.93 -5.85 -0.98
C TRP A 129 -2.46 -4.70 -0.07
N ASP A 130 -3.43 -3.95 0.48
CA ASP A 130 -3.19 -2.92 1.49
C ASP A 130 -3.05 -3.59 2.86
N ASP A 131 -1.84 -3.60 3.40
CA ASP A 131 -1.54 -4.19 4.71
C ASP A 131 -1.02 -3.13 5.70
N MET A 132 -0.90 -3.48 6.97
CA MET A 132 -0.39 -2.63 8.05
C MET A 132 -1.16 -1.30 8.20
N ASN A 133 -2.38 -1.24 7.73
CA ASN A 133 -3.17 0.00 7.54
C ASN A 133 -4.25 0.26 8.60
N GLU A 134 -4.04 -0.19 9.83
CA GLU A 134 -4.81 0.19 11.02
C GLU A 134 -4.69 1.69 11.39
N PRO A 135 -3.52 2.37 11.33
CA PRO A 135 -2.15 2.03 10.93
C PRO A 135 -1.35 1.27 11.99
N ALA A 136 -0.53 0.32 11.55
CA ALA A 136 0.33 -0.46 12.44
C ALA A 136 1.61 0.28 12.85
N SER A 137 2.18 -0.13 13.97
CA SER A 137 3.44 0.39 14.53
C SER A 137 4.16 -0.68 15.33
N PHE A 138 5.51 -0.73 15.23
CA PHE A 138 6.33 -1.68 15.99
C PHE A 138 6.83 -1.11 17.32
N ASN A 139 6.76 0.21 17.54
CA ASN A 139 7.17 0.88 18.78
C ASN A 139 5.96 1.25 19.65
N GLY A 140 5.07 0.32 19.90
CA GLY A 140 3.84 0.58 20.64
C GLY A 140 2.76 1.24 19.78
N GLU A 141 1.59 1.46 20.36
CA GLU A 141 0.45 2.07 19.67
C GLU A 141 0.76 3.52 19.26
N ILE A 142 0.18 3.95 18.16
CA ILE A 142 0.24 5.35 17.75
C ILE A 142 -0.58 6.17 18.76
N PRO A 143 0.00 7.21 19.40
CA PRO A 143 -0.73 8.01 20.39
C PRO A 143 -2.00 8.64 19.84
N GLU A 144 -3.07 8.69 20.65
CA GLU A 144 -4.37 9.20 20.24
C GLU A 144 -4.36 10.68 19.82
N ASP A 145 -3.42 11.47 20.32
CA ASP A 145 -3.27 12.92 20.08
C ASP A 145 -2.48 13.27 18.81
N ILE A 146 -1.92 12.27 18.10
CA ILE A 146 -1.28 12.51 16.80
C ILE A 146 -2.28 13.15 15.85
N ILE A 147 -1.83 14.21 15.17
CA ILE A 147 -2.67 15.03 14.30
C ILE A 147 -2.86 14.34 12.95
N PHE A 148 -4.08 14.01 12.68
CA PHE A 148 -4.61 13.50 11.42
C PHE A 148 -5.68 14.46 10.88
N SER A 149 -6.23 14.14 9.73
CA SER A 149 -7.38 14.83 9.18
C SER A 149 -8.58 13.90 9.03
N ASP A 150 -9.78 14.47 9.05
CA ASP A 150 -11.04 13.85 8.67
C ASP A 150 -11.71 14.71 7.60
N GLU A 151 -11.80 14.21 6.37
CA GLU A 151 -12.31 14.92 5.19
C GLU A 151 -11.78 16.38 5.10
N ASP A 152 -10.44 16.48 5.11
CA ASP A 152 -9.65 17.72 5.07
C ASP A 152 -9.73 18.60 6.35
N LYS A 153 -10.48 18.21 7.36
CA LYS A 153 -10.56 18.93 8.64
C LYS A 153 -9.58 18.32 9.65
N LYS A 154 -8.97 19.18 10.49
CA LYS A 154 -8.07 18.73 11.56
C LYS A 154 -8.80 17.78 12.50
N SER A 155 -8.20 16.65 12.77
CA SER A 155 -8.65 15.62 13.68
C SER A 155 -7.48 15.00 14.44
N THR A 156 -7.69 13.92 15.16
CA THR A 156 -6.65 13.17 15.87
C THR A 156 -6.76 11.68 15.59
N HIS A 157 -5.68 10.94 15.82
CA HIS A 157 -5.63 9.48 15.63
C HIS A 157 -6.79 8.79 16.36
N GLY A 158 -7.00 9.08 17.64
CA GLY A 158 -8.07 8.45 18.42
C GLY A 158 -9.48 8.62 17.84
N LYS A 159 -9.71 9.68 17.04
CA LYS A 159 -11.01 9.90 16.38
C LYS A 159 -11.15 9.20 15.03
N ILE A 160 -10.02 9.03 14.28
CA ILE A 160 -10.08 8.54 12.89
C ILE A 160 -9.47 7.17 12.71
N HIS A 161 -8.97 6.54 13.78
CA HIS A 161 -8.27 5.25 13.71
C HIS A 161 -9.02 4.24 12.82
N ASN A 162 -10.29 4.00 13.09
CA ASN A 162 -11.08 2.99 12.38
C ASN A 162 -11.40 3.31 10.90
N VAL A 163 -11.14 4.53 10.43
CA VAL A 163 -11.37 4.93 9.02
C VAL A 163 -10.07 5.12 8.23
N TYR A 164 -8.91 5.04 8.87
CA TYR A 164 -7.63 5.24 8.21
C TYR A 164 -7.40 4.21 7.09
N GLY A 165 -7.54 2.91 7.41
CA GLY A 165 -7.39 1.83 6.43
C GLY A 165 -8.40 1.91 5.30
N HIS A 166 -9.67 2.25 5.60
CA HIS A 166 -10.68 2.50 4.58
C HIS A 166 -10.25 3.61 3.59
N ASN A 167 -9.73 4.72 4.10
CA ASN A 167 -9.31 5.85 3.26
C ASN A 167 -8.09 5.48 2.39
N MET A 168 -7.15 4.69 2.92
CA MET A 168 -6.04 4.15 2.13
C MET A 168 -6.57 3.26 1.01
N ALA A 169 -7.38 2.25 1.34
CA ALA A 169 -7.90 1.30 0.36
C ALA A 169 -8.78 1.98 -0.70
N LYS A 170 -9.54 3.02 -0.33
CA LYS A 170 -10.26 3.88 -1.29
C LYS A 170 -9.30 4.60 -2.25
N ALA A 171 -8.17 5.09 -1.76
CA ALA A 171 -7.15 5.71 -2.59
C ALA A 171 -6.52 4.71 -3.55
N THR A 172 -6.14 3.52 -3.06
CA THR A 172 -5.59 2.40 -3.83
C THR A 172 -6.57 1.95 -4.92
N TYR A 173 -7.84 1.72 -4.56
CA TYR A 173 -8.89 1.34 -5.52
C TYR A 173 -9.03 2.37 -6.66
N ASN A 174 -9.09 3.65 -6.32
CA ASN A 174 -9.22 4.72 -7.31
C ASN A 174 -7.98 4.81 -8.21
N GLY A 175 -6.78 4.57 -7.64
CA GLY A 175 -5.53 4.52 -8.38
C GLY A 175 -5.52 3.40 -9.41
N LEU A 176 -5.81 2.17 -8.98
CA LEU A 176 -5.90 1.01 -9.86
C LEU A 176 -6.95 1.20 -10.96
N LYS A 177 -8.16 1.68 -10.60
CA LYS A 177 -9.23 1.94 -11.56
C LYS A 177 -8.81 2.93 -12.63
N LYS A 178 -8.19 4.04 -12.22
CA LYS A 178 -7.74 5.09 -13.14
C LYS A 178 -6.61 4.62 -14.05
N ALA A 179 -5.65 3.87 -13.50
CA ALA A 179 -4.45 3.45 -14.25
C ALA A 179 -4.74 2.28 -15.20
N SER A 180 -5.54 1.30 -14.78
CA SER A 180 -5.81 0.08 -15.57
C SER A 180 -7.05 0.18 -16.47
N GLY A 181 -7.99 1.06 -16.15
CA GLY A 181 -9.33 1.11 -16.80
C GLY A 181 -10.21 -0.11 -16.48
N LYS A 182 -9.72 -1.06 -15.68
CA LYS A 182 -10.41 -2.30 -15.31
C LYS A 182 -11.07 -2.18 -13.93
N ARG A 183 -11.88 -3.19 -13.55
CA ARG A 183 -12.35 -3.36 -12.17
C ARG A 183 -11.15 -3.67 -11.28
N PRO A 184 -10.85 -2.85 -10.27
CA PRO A 184 -9.74 -3.10 -9.37
C PRO A 184 -9.94 -4.33 -8.50
N PHE A 185 -8.85 -5.00 -8.18
CA PHE A 185 -8.77 -5.96 -7.09
C PHE A 185 -7.94 -5.33 -5.97
N VAL A 186 -8.56 -5.09 -4.82
CA VAL A 186 -7.89 -4.61 -3.60
C VAL A 186 -8.30 -5.52 -2.46
N ILE A 187 -7.31 -6.05 -1.75
CA ILE A 187 -7.49 -6.76 -0.49
C ILE A 187 -6.94 -5.86 0.63
N THR A 188 -7.59 -5.80 1.78
CA THR A 188 -7.15 -4.96 2.90
C THR A 188 -7.37 -5.67 4.22
N ARG A 189 -6.44 -5.51 5.16
CA ARG A 189 -6.52 -6.04 6.52
C ARG A 189 -7.39 -5.17 7.42
N ALA A 190 -7.40 -3.85 7.21
CA ALA A 190 -8.14 -2.92 8.04
C ALA A 190 -9.38 -2.39 7.31
N ALA A 191 -10.55 -2.69 7.86
CA ALA A 191 -11.84 -2.34 7.29
C ALA A 191 -12.92 -2.17 8.36
N TYR A 192 -14.06 -1.61 7.97
CA TYR A 192 -15.28 -1.56 8.79
C TYR A 192 -16.52 -1.75 7.93
N ALA A 193 -17.69 -1.89 8.56
CA ALA A 193 -18.95 -2.07 7.87
C ALA A 193 -19.23 -0.91 6.89
N GLY A 194 -19.33 -1.22 5.60
CA GLY A 194 -19.45 -0.22 4.52
C GLY A 194 -18.23 -0.15 3.60
N THR A 195 -17.05 -0.61 4.05
CA THR A 195 -15.83 -0.67 3.24
C THR A 195 -16.04 -1.51 1.98
N GLN A 196 -16.78 -2.60 2.06
CA GLN A 196 -17.10 -3.50 0.95
C GLN A 196 -17.80 -2.82 -0.23
N LYS A 197 -18.35 -1.62 -0.08
CA LYS A 197 -18.93 -0.84 -1.20
C LYS A 197 -17.89 -0.36 -2.20
N VAL A 198 -16.62 -0.33 -1.82
CA VAL A 198 -15.54 0.26 -2.60
C VAL A 198 -14.51 -0.79 -3.04
N PHE A 199 -14.42 -1.98 -2.37
CA PHE A 199 -13.45 -3.04 -2.70
C PHE A 199 -13.80 -4.36 -2.01
N TYR A 200 -13.04 -5.43 -2.33
CA TYR A 200 -13.13 -6.71 -1.61
C TYR A 200 -12.33 -6.62 -0.32
N CYS A 201 -13.01 -6.88 0.79
CA CYS A 201 -12.39 -7.05 2.09
C CYS A 201 -12.22 -8.54 2.36
N LEU A 202 -11.02 -8.95 2.72
CA LEU A 202 -10.80 -10.21 3.41
C LEU A 202 -10.24 -9.83 4.78
N ASP A 203 -11.02 -10.07 5.83
CA ASP A 203 -10.51 -10.14 7.19
C ASP A 203 -9.88 -11.53 7.39
N TRP A 204 -8.72 -11.56 7.96
CA TRP A 204 -8.09 -12.75 8.52
C TRP A 204 -7.71 -12.56 9.97
#